data_67725acd60cdf0b821637cf44aebb5a5
#
_entry.id   67725acd60cdf0b821637cf44aebb5a5
#
_cell.length_a   1.000
_cell.length_b   1.000
_cell.length_c   1.000
_cell.angle_alpha   90.00
_cell.angle_beta   90.00
_cell.angle_gamma   90.00
#
_symmetry.space_group_name_H-M   'P 1'
#
loop_
_entity.id
_entity.type
_entity.pdbx_description
1 polymer ?
#
loop_
_entity_poly.entity_id
_entity_poly.type
_entity_poly.pdbx_seq_one_letter_code
_entity_poly.pdbx_strand_id
1 'polypeptide(L)'
;MSTGGLRLNPNLYESGKVCLSLLNTWWGSGCEKWSKSNSTMLQVLISIQGLVLNDKPYFNEPCYKNTVNTPLGEKHSMAYNQTAFVLSCKTMLYSFCKPPKVIYRTLISCHG
;
A
#
# COMPACT_ATOMS: atom_id res chain seq x y z
N MET A 1 -8.68 -13.16 6.98
CA MET A 1 -7.44 -13.95 6.94
C MET A 1 -6.41 -13.27 7.84
N SER A 2 -6.01 -13.90 8.91
CA SER A 2 -4.91 -13.40 9.73
C SER A 2 -3.61 -13.67 8.98
N THR A 3 -2.91 -12.64 8.54
CA THR A 3 -1.62 -12.74 7.84
C THR A 3 -0.45 -12.93 8.83
N GLY A 4 -0.73 -13.32 10.09
CA GLY A 4 0.29 -13.51 11.11
C GLY A 4 1.05 -12.23 11.49
N GLY A 5 0.40 -11.06 11.34
CA GLY A 5 0.99 -9.76 11.68
C GLY A 5 1.91 -9.16 10.60
N LEU A 6 2.10 -9.84 9.47
CA LEU A 6 2.88 -9.34 8.34
C LEU A 6 1.97 -8.56 7.38
N ARG A 7 2.21 -7.27 7.26
CA ARG A 7 1.51 -6.40 6.31
C ARG A 7 2.16 -6.48 4.93
N LEU A 8 1.33 -6.42 3.89
CA LEU A 8 1.78 -6.32 2.50
C LEU A 8 2.71 -5.12 2.27
N ASN A 9 2.43 -4.04 2.98
CA ASN A 9 3.19 -2.80 2.97
C ASN A 9 2.98 -2.07 4.30
N PRO A 10 3.98 -1.38 4.87
CA PRO A 10 3.82 -0.62 6.10
C PRO A 10 2.70 0.44 6.05
N ASN A 11 2.41 0.98 4.87
CA ASN A 11 1.36 1.97 4.66
C ASN A 11 -0.03 1.36 4.40
N LEU A 12 -0.13 0.04 4.18
CA LEU A 12 -1.38 -0.64 3.84
C LEU A 12 -1.78 -1.61 4.96
N TYR A 13 -2.86 -1.31 5.65
CA TYR A 13 -3.36 -2.09 6.78
C TYR A 13 -4.42 -3.10 6.33
N GLU A 14 -4.53 -4.23 7.02
CA GLU A 14 -5.57 -5.24 6.80
C GLU A 14 -7.00 -4.68 6.95
N SER A 15 -7.17 -3.66 7.79
CA SER A 15 -8.43 -2.96 7.99
C SER A 15 -8.89 -2.12 6.79
N GLY A 16 -8.06 -2.03 5.74
CA GLY A 16 -8.29 -1.14 4.60
C GLY A 16 -7.79 0.29 4.81
N LYS A 17 -7.19 0.59 5.97
CA LYS A 17 -6.58 1.91 6.22
C LYS A 17 -5.34 2.07 5.35
N VAL A 18 -5.25 3.20 4.66
CA VAL A 18 -4.08 3.64 3.88
C VAL A 18 -3.41 4.79 4.60
N CYS A 19 -2.11 4.66 4.89
CA CYS A 19 -1.30 5.71 5.49
C CYS A 19 -0.60 6.51 4.39
N LEU A 20 -1.08 7.74 4.17
CA LEU A 20 -0.57 8.66 3.16
C LEU A 20 -0.72 10.10 3.66
N SER A 21 0.32 10.93 3.49
CA SER A 21 0.29 12.34 3.90
C SER A 21 -0.87 13.10 3.25
N LEU A 22 -1.12 12.86 1.98
CA LEU A 22 -2.25 13.45 1.24
C LEU A 22 -3.62 13.14 1.88
N LEU A 23 -3.78 11.98 2.53
CA LEU A 23 -5.02 11.60 3.23
C LEU A 23 -5.05 12.01 4.70
N ASN A 24 -4.09 12.77 5.19
CA ASN A 24 -3.91 13.10 6.62
C ASN A 24 -3.76 11.86 7.55
N THR A 25 -3.38 10.72 7.01
CA THR A 25 -3.18 9.47 7.75
C THR A 25 -1.72 9.11 7.95
N TRP A 26 -0.81 10.00 7.55
CA TRP A 26 0.63 9.87 7.67
C TRP A 26 1.27 11.23 7.92
N TRP A 27 2.53 11.23 8.35
CA TRP A 27 3.32 12.45 8.56
C TRP A 27 3.49 13.22 7.26
N GLY A 28 3.27 14.54 7.28
CA GLY A 28 3.43 15.42 6.15
C GLY A 28 3.19 16.88 6.50
N SER A 29 3.74 17.80 5.73
CA SER A 29 3.60 19.23 5.89
C SER A 29 2.40 19.80 5.08
N GLY A 30 2.03 21.05 5.33
CA GLY A 30 0.79 21.68 4.86
C GLY A 30 0.44 21.49 3.37
N CYS A 31 1.41 21.64 2.45
CA CYS A 31 1.17 21.47 1.00
C CYS A 31 1.04 20.01 0.53
N GLU A 32 1.41 19.03 1.36
CA GLU A 32 1.26 17.61 1.04
C GLU A 32 -0.12 17.05 1.43
N LYS A 33 -0.91 17.81 2.18
CA LYS A 33 -2.21 17.40 2.70
C LYS A 33 -3.34 17.70 1.72
N TRP A 34 -4.45 16.98 1.88
CA TRP A 34 -5.63 17.18 1.05
C TRP A 34 -6.12 18.63 1.07
N SER A 35 -6.28 19.19 -0.11
CA SER A 35 -6.90 20.48 -0.34
C SER A 35 -8.12 20.31 -1.25
N LYS A 36 -9.28 20.79 -0.79
CA LYS A 36 -10.54 20.66 -1.56
C LYS A 36 -10.48 21.30 -2.95
N SER A 37 -9.66 22.34 -3.12
CA SER A 37 -9.53 23.07 -4.38
C SER A 37 -8.52 22.45 -5.35
N ASN A 38 -7.50 21.74 -4.83
CA ASN A 38 -6.35 21.32 -5.62
C ASN A 38 -6.11 19.80 -5.63
N SER A 39 -6.71 19.06 -4.70
CA SER A 39 -6.48 17.62 -4.60
C SER A 39 -7.51 16.81 -5.38
N THR A 40 -7.07 15.74 -6.01
CA THR A 40 -7.90 14.81 -6.79
C THR A 40 -7.66 13.37 -6.40
N MET A 41 -8.63 12.48 -6.70
CA MET A 41 -8.44 11.04 -6.52
C MET A 41 -7.28 10.48 -7.36
N LEU A 42 -7.03 11.05 -8.52
CA LEU A 42 -5.89 10.66 -9.35
C LEU A 42 -4.57 10.92 -8.61
N GLN A 43 -4.43 12.05 -7.93
CA GLN A 43 -3.24 12.33 -7.10
C GLN A 43 -3.08 11.31 -5.97
N VAL A 44 -4.16 10.84 -5.35
CA VAL A 44 -4.10 9.76 -4.34
C VAL A 44 -3.54 8.49 -4.96
N LEU A 45 -4.06 8.07 -6.11
CA LEU A 45 -3.61 6.85 -6.80
C LEU A 45 -2.14 6.94 -7.24
N ILE A 46 -1.72 8.07 -7.82
CA ILE A 46 -0.32 8.31 -8.21
C ILE A 46 0.60 8.33 -6.98
N SER A 47 0.15 8.93 -5.88
CA SER A 47 0.92 8.95 -4.62
C SER A 47 1.08 7.56 -4.03
N ILE A 48 0.04 6.73 -4.05
CA ILE A 48 0.14 5.32 -3.62
C ILE A 48 1.15 4.58 -4.51
N GLN A 49 1.03 4.72 -5.82
CA GLN A 49 1.93 4.06 -6.76
C GLN A 49 3.40 4.49 -6.57
N GLY A 50 3.66 5.78 -6.43
CA GLY A 50 5.02 6.31 -6.38
C GLY A 50 5.68 6.25 -5.00
N LEU A 51 4.91 6.47 -3.93
CA LEU A 51 5.45 6.60 -2.58
C LEU A 51 5.25 5.34 -1.73
N VAL A 52 4.18 4.61 -1.94
CA VAL A 52 3.84 3.44 -1.12
C VAL A 52 4.33 2.15 -1.78
N LEU A 53 4.04 1.96 -3.06
CA LEU A 53 4.40 0.76 -3.82
C LEU A 53 5.79 0.89 -4.47
N ASN A 54 6.78 1.23 -3.67
CA ASN A 54 8.18 1.32 -4.10
C ASN A 54 8.88 -0.05 -3.99
N ASP A 55 10.11 -0.13 -4.49
CA ASP A 55 10.92 -1.35 -4.53
C ASP A 55 11.47 -1.81 -3.17
N LYS A 56 11.51 -0.92 -2.17
CA LYS A 56 11.98 -1.21 -0.81
C LYS A 56 10.98 -0.75 0.26
N PRO A 57 9.76 -1.31 0.27
CA PRO A 57 8.68 -0.86 1.16
C PRO A 57 9.00 -1.03 2.66
N TYR A 58 9.95 -1.88 3.03
CA TYR A 58 10.45 -2.00 4.40
C TYR A 58 10.84 -0.65 5.00
N PHE A 59 11.46 0.22 4.21
CA PHE A 59 11.91 1.55 4.65
C PHE A 59 10.81 2.62 4.63
N ASN A 60 9.59 2.29 4.23
CA ASN A 60 8.45 3.19 4.42
C ASN A 60 8.13 3.38 5.91
N GLU A 61 8.45 2.39 6.75
CA GLU A 61 8.32 2.53 8.20
C GLU A 61 9.38 3.51 8.75
N PRO A 62 8.97 4.59 9.45
CA PRO A 62 9.90 5.60 9.93
C PRO A 62 11.03 5.05 10.82
N CYS A 63 10.73 4.03 11.61
CA CYS A 63 11.69 3.39 12.51
C CYS A 63 12.89 2.78 11.78
N TYR A 64 12.73 2.40 10.51
CA TYR A 64 13.76 1.71 9.73
C TYR A 64 14.51 2.60 8.75
N LYS A 65 14.06 3.85 8.57
CA LYS A 65 14.72 4.82 7.66
C LYS A 65 16.20 5.01 7.95
N ASN A 66 16.60 4.96 9.21
CA ASN A 66 17.99 5.13 9.62
C ASN A 66 18.88 3.93 9.28
N THR A 67 18.30 2.81 8.86
CA THR A 67 19.03 1.60 8.46
C THR A 67 19.21 1.46 6.96
N VAL A 68 18.73 2.42 6.19
CA VAL A 68 18.92 2.49 4.73
C VAL A 68 20.44 2.48 4.43
N ASN A 69 20.84 1.73 3.42
CA ASN A 69 22.24 1.54 3.01
C ASN A 69 23.15 0.85 4.05
N THR A 70 22.58 0.27 5.10
CA THR A 70 23.35 -0.62 6.00
C THR A 70 23.17 -2.07 5.58
N PRO A 71 24.19 -2.95 5.75
CA PRO A 71 24.08 -4.37 5.40
C PRO A 71 22.89 -5.07 6.10
N LEU A 72 22.62 -4.71 7.35
CA LEU A 72 21.54 -5.27 8.13
C LEU A 72 20.16 -4.79 7.61
N GLY A 73 20.01 -3.51 7.32
CA GLY A 73 18.79 -2.93 6.77
C GLY A 73 18.45 -3.52 5.40
N GLU A 74 19.44 -3.65 4.52
CA GLU A 74 19.26 -4.27 3.20
C GLU A 74 18.84 -5.75 3.31
N LYS A 75 19.44 -6.51 4.21
CA LYS A 75 19.04 -7.90 4.48
C LYS A 75 17.59 -8.00 4.94
N HIS A 76 17.15 -7.13 5.86
CA HIS A 76 15.76 -7.10 6.33
C HIS A 76 14.80 -6.66 5.21
N SER A 77 15.19 -5.69 4.41
CA SER A 77 14.39 -5.23 3.26
C SER A 77 14.18 -6.35 2.23
N MET A 78 15.22 -7.13 1.93
CA MET A 78 15.10 -8.29 1.04
C MET A 78 14.15 -9.36 1.59
N ALA A 79 14.27 -9.71 2.87
CA ALA A 79 13.40 -10.68 3.53
C ALA A 79 11.93 -10.18 3.54
N TYR A 80 11.73 -8.88 3.79
CA TYR A 80 10.41 -8.26 3.72
C TYR A 80 9.82 -8.36 2.31
N ASN A 81 10.61 -8.05 1.27
CA ASN A 81 10.16 -8.12 -0.12
C ASN A 81 9.73 -9.54 -0.53
N GLN A 82 10.48 -10.56 -0.12
CA GLN A 82 10.09 -11.95 -0.38
C GLN A 82 8.73 -12.28 0.22
N THR A 83 8.50 -11.90 1.46
CA THR A 83 7.22 -12.11 2.15
C THR A 83 6.10 -11.29 1.50
N ALA A 84 6.34 -10.01 1.19
CA ALA A 84 5.38 -9.14 0.54
C ALA A 84 4.99 -9.66 -0.84
N PHE A 85 5.92 -10.20 -1.62
CA PHE A 85 5.64 -10.83 -2.91
C PHE A 85 4.68 -12.01 -2.79
N VAL A 86 4.95 -12.93 -1.86
CA VAL A 86 4.07 -14.09 -1.62
C VAL A 86 2.67 -13.65 -1.18
N LEU A 87 2.58 -12.67 -0.28
CA LEU A 87 1.31 -12.13 0.18
C LEU A 87 0.55 -11.43 -0.96
N SER A 88 1.26 -10.71 -1.83
CA SER A 88 0.69 -10.07 -3.02
C SER A 88 0.05 -11.09 -3.95
N CYS A 89 0.78 -12.16 -4.27
CA CYS A 89 0.27 -13.27 -5.09
C CYS A 89 -0.99 -13.92 -4.46
N LYS A 90 -0.95 -14.18 -3.16
CA LYS A 90 -2.11 -14.74 -2.43
C LYS A 90 -3.31 -13.80 -2.47
N THR A 91 -3.09 -12.50 -2.29
CA THR A 91 -4.15 -11.48 -2.32
C THR A 91 -4.78 -11.38 -3.71
N MET A 92 -3.96 -11.42 -4.76
CA MET A 92 -4.43 -11.43 -6.15
C MET A 92 -5.29 -12.66 -6.44
N LEU A 93 -4.81 -13.85 -6.10
CA LEU A 93 -5.56 -15.10 -6.28
C LEU A 93 -6.88 -15.08 -5.51
N TYR A 94 -6.86 -14.60 -4.26
CA TYR A 94 -8.08 -14.47 -3.46
C TYR A 94 -9.09 -13.50 -4.11
N SER A 95 -8.60 -12.37 -4.62
CA SER A 95 -9.45 -11.36 -5.28
C SER A 95 -10.05 -11.88 -6.58
N PHE A 96 -9.36 -12.73 -7.32
CA PHE A 96 -9.91 -13.41 -8.50
C PHE A 96 -10.95 -14.47 -8.13
N CYS A 97 -10.69 -15.27 -7.10
CA CYS A 97 -11.62 -16.33 -6.67
C CYS A 97 -12.88 -15.79 -5.98
N LYS A 98 -12.74 -14.65 -5.26
CA LYS A 98 -13.82 -14.02 -4.50
C LYS A 98 -13.80 -12.50 -4.72
N PRO A 99 -14.17 -12.01 -5.91
CA PRO A 99 -14.18 -10.59 -6.19
C PRO A 99 -15.20 -9.87 -5.29
N PRO A 100 -14.90 -8.63 -4.86
CA PRO A 100 -15.86 -7.83 -4.11
C PRO A 100 -17.17 -7.67 -4.86
N LYS A 101 -18.28 -7.78 -4.16
CA LYS A 101 -19.66 -7.74 -4.75
C LYS A 101 -19.91 -6.49 -5.62
N VAL A 102 -19.26 -5.37 -5.30
CA VAL A 102 -19.38 -4.11 -6.06
C VAL A 102 -18.75 -4.25 -7.46
N ILE A 103 -17.59 -4.87 -7.56
CA ILE A 103 -16.91 -5.08 -8.86
C ILE A 103 -17.72 -6.05 -9.72
N TYR A 104 -18.31 -7.08 -9.11
CA TYR A 104 -19.15 -8.05 -9.83
C TYR A 104 -20.37 -7.39 -10.48
N ARG A 105 -21.05 -6.47 -9.77
CA ARG A 105 -22.18 -5.71 -10.32
C ARG A 105 -21.77 -4.82 -11.50
N THR A 106 -20.64 -4.15 -11.39
CA THR A 106 -20.16 -3.24 -12.45
C THR A 106 -19.76 -4.00 -13.71
N LEU A 107 -19.10 -5.14 -13.58
CA LEU A 107 -18.70 -5.97 -14.74
C LEU A 107 -19.91 -6.59 -15.46
N ILE A 108 -20.94 -7.00 -14.74
CA ILE A 108 -22.18 -7.54 -15.35
C ILE A 108 -22.96 -6.42 -16.05
N SER A 109 -22.99 -5.20 -15.48
CA SER A 109 -23.70 -4.07 -16.09
C SER A 109 -23.03 -3.54 -17.37
N CYS A 110 -21.75 -3.80 -17.59
CA CYS A 110 -21.03 -3.40 -18.81
C CYS A 110 -21.20 -4.41 -19.97
N HIS A 111 -21.81 -5.57 -19.74
CA HIS A 111 -22.01 -6.63 -20.74
C HIS A 111 -23.50 -6.93 -21.03
N GLY A 112 -24.38 -6.06 -20.55
CA GLY A 112 -25.83 -6.14 -20.80
C GLY A 112 -26.29 -5.12 -21.84
#